data_f7dd50e59888a52913e5118e7ade0d24
#
_entry.id   f7dd50e59888a52913e5118e7ade0d24
#
_cell.length_a   1.000
_cell.length_b   1.000
_cell.length_c   1.000
_cell.angle_alpha   90.00
_cell.angle_beta   90.00
_cell.angle_gamma   90.00
#
_symmetry.space_group_name_H-M   'P 1'
#
loop_
_entity.id
_entity.type
_entity.pdbx_description
1 polymer ?
#
loop_
_entity_poly.entity_id
_entity_poly.type
_entity_poly.pdbx_seq_one_letter_code
_entity_poly.pdbx_strand_id
1 'polypeptide(L)'
;MISLTRTVRFPATHRMFRSDWSEAQNRAAYGPLADYHAHDYECGVTVTGDPDPATGMLVDLSLLDAVLAEEVVGRYGGQPLNTLPEFASGRPLPSCEALASILFTRIAARLPSGVRLVRVRVAEDPTLYAECTGAP
;
A
#
# COMPACT_ATOMS: atom_id res chain seq x y z
N MET A 1 0.55 23.73 -8.50
CA MET A 1 0.24 22.82 -7.38
C MET A 1 1.54 22.22 -6.84
N ILE A 2 1.71 22.23 -5.53
CA ILE A 2 2.85 21.59 -4.88
C ILE A 2 2.39 20.27 -4.29
N SER A 3 3.19 19.23 -4.45
CA SER A 3 2.96 17.94 -3.80
C SER A 3 4.18 17.51 -3.01
N LEU A 4 3.94 16.74 -1.96
CA LEU A 4 4.95 16.17 -1.09
C LEU A 4 4.77 14.65 -1.06
N THR A 5 5.88 13.92 -1.20
CA THR A 5 5.85 12.45 -1.11
C THR A 5 6.67 11.97 0.06
N ARG A 6 6.08 11.12 0.88
CA ARG A 6 6.77 10.40 1.96
C ARG A 6 6.79 8.92 1.63
N THR A 7 7.93 8.28 1.81
CA THR A 7 8.11 6.86 1.50
C THR A 7 8.46 6.09 2.77
N VAL A 8 7.85 4.93 2.94
CA VAL A 8 8.18 3.96 3.99
C VAL A 8 8.42 2.60 3.37
N ARG A 9 9.16 1.74 4.06
CA ARG A 9 9.49 0.38 3.62
C ARG A 9 9.00 -0.63 4.64
N PHE A 10 8.62 -1.82 4.15
CA PHE A 10 8.24 -2.93 5.01
C PHE A 10 8.52 -4.26 4.32
N PRO A 11 9.07 -5.26 5.04
CA PRO A 11 9.19 -6.62 4.51
C PRO A 11 7.85 -7.34 4.67
N ALA A 12 7.49 -8.16 3.70
CA ALA A 12 6.32 -9.02 3.80
C ALA A 12 6.46 -10.21 2.86
N THR A 13 5.69 -11.26 3.13
CA THR A 13 5.57 -12.41 2.25
C THR A 13 4.17 -12.45 1.66
N HIS A 14 4.06 -12.98 0.48
CA HIS A 14 2.78 -13.26 -0.16
C HIS A 14 2.90 -14.38 -1.19
N ARG A 15 1.76 -14.82 -1.66
CA ARG A 15 1.66 -15.66 -2.87
C ARG A 15 0.44 -15.23 -3.67
N MET A 16 0.49 -15.49 -4.96
CA MET A 16 -0.64 -15.34 -5.85
C MET A 16 -1.36 -16.70 -5.90
N PHE A 17 -2.45 -16.79 -5.14
CA PHE A 17 -3.15 -18.06 -4.94
C PHE A 17 -4.61 -17.81 -4.60
N ARG A 18 -5.52 -18.33 -5.42
CA ARG A 18 -6.96 -18.27 -5.15
C ARG A 18 -7.39 -19.51 -4.39
N SER A 19 -7.98 -19.32 -3.23
CA SER A 19 -8.44 -20.42 -2.37
C SER A 19 -9.61 -21.20 -2.96
N ASP A 20 -10.35 -20.60 -3.91
CA ASP A 20 -11.48 -21.25 -4.62
C ASP A 20 -11.04 -22.02 -5.88
N TRP A 21 -9.76 -22.04 -6.19
CA TRP A 21 -9.16 -22.81 -7.27
C TRP A 21 -8.37 -24.00 -6.74
N SER A 22 -8.22 -25.04 -7.56
CA SER A 22 -7.30 -26.14 -7.27
C SER A 22 -5.84 -25.66 -7.34
N GLU A 23 -4.94 -26.45 -6.77
CA GLU A 23 -3.52 -26.15 -6.87
C GLU A 23 -3.03 -26.15 -8.32
N ALA A 24 -3.53 -27.07 -9.14
CA ALA A 24 -3.19 -27.12 -10.56
C ALA A 24 -3.64 -25.87 -11.32
N GLN A 25 -4.84 -25.36 -11.01
CA GLN A 25 -5.34 -24.11 -11.60
C GLN A 25 -4.48 -22.91 -11.19
N ASN A 26 -4.10 -22.83 -9.92
CA ASN A 26 -3.24 -21.76 -9.43
C ASN A 26 -1.86 -21.82 -10.08
N ARG A 27 -1.27 -23.02 -10.21
CA ARG A 27 0.01 -23.21 -10.89
C ARG A 27 -0.04 -22.80 -12.36
N ALA A 28 -1.13 -23.13 -13.04
CA ALA A 28 -1.30 -22.76 -14.45
C ALA A 28 -1.41 -21.25 -14.63
N ALA A 29 -2.10 -20.56 -13.72
CA ALA A 29 -2.32 -19.12 -13.81
C ALA A 29 -1.12 -18.30 -13.36
N TYR A 30 -0.47 -18.69 -12.26
CA TYR A 30 0.53 -17.87 -11.57
C TYR A 30 1.95 -18.45 -11.62
N GLY A 31 2.10 -19.71 -11.98
CA GLY A 31 3.42 -20.37 -12.00
C GLY A 31 4.11 -20.32 -10.63
N PRO A 32 5.41 -19.93 -10.59
CA PRO A 32 6.15 -19.84 -9.32
C PRO A 32 5.58 -18.82 -8.33
N LEU A 33 4.79 -17.86 -8.78
CA LEU A 33 4.15 -16.86 -7.90
C LEU A 33 3.08 -17.49 -6.98
N ALA A 34 2.64 -18.71 -7.29
CA ALA A 34 1.73 -19.48 -6.42
C ALA A 34 2.40 -19.97 -5.13
N ASP A 35 3.72 -19.97 -5.05
CA ASP A 35 4.46 -20.23 -3.85
C ASP A 35 4.71 -18.95 -3.05
N TYR A 36 4.76 -19.07 -1.71
CA TYR A 36 5.12 -17.93 -0.88
C TYR A 36 6.52 -17.43 -1.23
N HIS A 37 6.64 -16.12 -1.35
CA HIS A 37 7.89 -15.43 -1.60
C HIS A 37 7.89 -14.09 -0.88
N ALA A 38 9.07 -13.54 -0.64
CA ALA A 38 9.24 -12.32 0.14
C ALA A 38 9.65 -11.15 -0.75
N HIS A 39 9.19 -9.95 -0.36
CA HIS A 39 9.62 -8.69 -0.95
C HIS A 39 9.94 -7.68 0.14
N ASP A 40 10.84 -6.76 -0.17
CA ASP A 40 11.00 -5.51 0.56
C ASP A 40 10.15 -4.45 -0.14
N TYR A 41 8.92 -4.27 0.37
CA TYR A 41 7.98 -3.33 -0.21
C TYR A 41 8.36 -1.89 0.09
N GLU A 42 8.02 -1.01 -0.84
CA GLU A 42 8.11 0.42 -0.64
C GLU A 42 6.75 1.05 -0.91
N CYS A 43 6.27 1.86 0.03
CA CYS A 43 5.01 2.59 -0.10
C CYS A 43 5.30 4.09 -0.13
N GLY A 44 4.98 4.74 -1.24
CA GLY A 44 5.08 6.19 -1.39
C GLY A 44 3.70 6.83 -1.33
N VAL A 45 3.56 7.82 -0.46
CA VAL A 45 2.31 8.55 -0.25
C VAL A 45 2.52 10.00 -0.66
N THR A 46 1.76 10.45 -1.63
CA THR A 46 1.85 11.81 -2.18
C THR A 46 0.61 12.61 -1.79
N VAL A 47 0.84 13.74 -1.13
CA VAL A 47 -0.21 14.66 -0.69
C VAL A 47 -0.01 16.05 -1.30
N THR A 48 -1.09 16.82 -1.36
CA THR A 48 -1.06 18.21 -1.79
C THR A 48 -1.92 19.06 -0.86
N GLY A 49 -1.72 20.36 -0.90
CA GLY A 49 -2.41 21.36 -0.10
C GLY A 49 -1.69 22.70 -0.19
N ASP A 50 -2.12 23.65 0.59
CA ASP A 50 -1.46 24.94 0.69
C ASP A 50 -0.49 24.92 1.85
N PRO A 51 0.81 25.25 1.64
CA PRO A 51 1.75 25.32 2.76
C PRO A 51 1.32 26.35 3.80
N ASP A 52 1.44 25.97 5.08
CA ASP A 52 1.19 26.88 6.19
C ASP A 52 2.22 28.02 6.15
N PRO A 53 1.80 29.30 6.10
CA PRO A 53 2.75 30.41 6.03
C PRO A 53 3.67 30.52 7.25
N ALA A 54 3.24 30.02 8.41
CA ALA A 54 4.01 30.09 9.64
C ALA A 54 5.11 29.01 9.69
N THR A 55 4.80 27.78 9.23
CA THR A 55 5.74 26.65 9.29
C THR A 55 6.40 26.35 7.95
N GLY A 56 5.82 26.83 6.84
CA GLY A 56 6.25 26.46 5.49
C GLY A 56 5.89 25.04 5.08
N MET A 57 5.11 24.33 5.90
CA MET A 57 4.83 22.90 5.70
C MET A 57 3.43 22.70 5.11
N LEU A 58 3.34 21.83 4.12
CA LEU A 58 2.09 21.41 3.49
C LEU A 58 1.27 20.51 4.40
N VAL A 59 1.93 19.71 5.21
CA VAL A 59 1.32 18.77 6.17
C VAL A 59 2.24 18.67 7.40
N ASP A 60 1.66 18.41 8.56
CA ASP A 60 2.44 18.04 9.74
C ASP A 60 3.11 16.69 9.49
N LEU A 61 4.44 16.68 9.36
CA LEU A 61 5.20 15.45 9.09
C LEU A 61 5.10 14.43 10.21
N SER A 62 4.99 14.88 11.46
CA SER A 62 4.80 13.96 12.59
C SER A 62 3.49 13.19 12.47
N LEU A 63 2.43 13.87 12.05
CA LEU A 63 1.14 13.23 11.80
C LEU A 63 1.23 12.27 10.63
N LEU A 64 1.81 12.69 9.51
CA LEU A 64 1.96 11.84 8.32
C LEU A 64 2.79 10.61 8.64
N ASP A 65 3.91 10.76 9.35
CA ASP A 65 4.77 9.65 9.75
C ASP A 65 4.03 8.68 10.68
N ALA A 66 3.20 9.17 11.61
CA ALA A 66 2.38 8.32 12.47
C ALA A 66 1.35 7.52 11.67
N VAL A 67 0.68 8.15 10.72
CA VAL A 67 -0.29 7.49 9.84
C VAL A 67 0.38 6.37 9.05
N LEU A 68 1.55 6.63 8.46
CA LEU A 68 2.27 5.64 7.67
C LEU A 68 2.83 4.50 8.53
N ALA A 69 3.31 4.81 9.73
CA ALA A 69 3.79 3.80 10.67
C ALA A 69 2.68 2.84 11.08
N GLU A 70 1.47 3.33 11.29
CA GLU A 70 0.34 2.52 11.73
C GLU A 70 -0.36 1.81 10.57
N GLU A 71 -0.66 2.53 9.50
CA GLU A 71 -1.45 1.98 8.39
C GLU A 71 -0.63 1.11 7.44
N VAL A 72 0.65 1.37 7.30
CA VAL A 72 1.51 0.64 6.36
C VAL A 72 2.44 -0.31 7.08
N VAL A 73 3.42 0.21 7.81
CA VAL A 73 4.47 -0.61 8.43
C VAL A 73 3.90 -1.51 9.52
N GLY A 74 3.07 -0.96 10.41
CA GLY A 74 2.47 -1.70 11.51
C GLY A 74 1.47 -2.77 11.06
N ARG A 75 0.78 -2.54 9.94
CA ARG A 75 -0.21 -3.51 9.43
C ARG A 75 0.42 -4.63 8.62
N TYR A 76 1.40 -4.32 7.79
CA TYR A 76 1.92 -5.25 6.77
C TYR A 76 3.34 -5.74 7.05
N GLY A 77 4.11 -5.01 7.84
CA GLY A 77 5.50 -5.36 8.10
C GLY A 77 5.66 -6.71 8.79
N GLY A 78 6.45 -7.60 8.20
CA GLY A 78 6.72 -8.93 8.74
C GLY A 78 5.56 -9.90 8.62
N GLN A 79 4.49 -9.58 7.88
CA GLN A 79 3.29 -10.39 7.79
C GLN A 79 3.29 -11.31 6.56
N PRO A 80 2.68 -12.50 6.65
CA PRO A 80 2.20 -13.23 5.49
C PRO A 80 0.90 -12.57 5.04
N LEU A 81 0.93 -11.75 3.98
CA LEU A 81 -0.19 -10.89 3.59
C LEU A 81 -1.48 -11.66 3.33
N ASN A 82 -1.38 -12.88 2.78
CA ASN A 82 -2.55 -13.70 2.46
C ASN A 82 -3.41 -14.06 3.67
N THR A 83 -2.86 -14.00 4.88
CA THR A 83 -3.58 -14.35 6.13
C THR A 83 -4.26 -13.16 6.79
N LEU A 84 -4.02 -11.95 6.30
CA LEU A 84 -4.65 -10.75 6.84
C LEU A 84 -6.13 -10.70 6.49
N PRO A 85 -6.99 -10.08 7.34
CA PRO A 85 -8.44 -10.08 7.13
C PRO A 85 -8.87 -9.61 5.74
N GLU A 86 -8.22 -8.60 5.18
CA GLU A 86 -8.55 -8.05 3.86
C GLU A 86 -8.25 -9.02 2.72
N PHE A 87 -7.38 -10.02 2.93
CA PHE A 87 -6.96 -11.00 1.91
C PHE A 87 -7.33 -12.44 2.25
N ALA A 88 -7.83 -12.71 3.45
CA ALA A 88 -8.02 -14.08 3.95
C ALA A 88 -9.04 -14.89 3.14
N SER A 89 -10.00 -14.22 2.48
CA SER A 89 -10.98 -14.88 1.61
C SER A 89 -10.39 -15.29 0.25
N GLY A 90 -9.15 -14.88 -0.06
CA GLY A 90 -8.55 -15.05 -1.38
C GLY A 90 -9.01 -14.02 -2.42
N ARG A 91 -9.79 -13.02 -1.99
CA ARG A 91 -10.26 -11.91 -2.84
C ARG A 91 -10.39 -10.63 -2.00
N PRO A 92 -9.65 -9.56 -2.33
CA PRO A 92 -8.63 -9.51 -3.39
C PRO A 92 -7.39 -10.32 -3.03
N LEU A 93 -6.58 -10.64 -4.02
CA LEU A 93 -5.23 -11.15 -3.81
C LEU A 93 -4.33 -10.02 -3.33
N PRO A 94 -3.28 -10.31 -2.51
CA PRO A 94 -2.38 -9.28 -1.98
C PRO A 94 -1.35 -8.83 -3.02
N SER A 95 -1.82 -8.25 -4.09
CA SER A 95 -1.03 -7.64 -5.16
C SER A 95 -0.68 -6.19 -4.81
N CYS A 96 0.27 -5.61 -5.53
CA CYS A 96 0.57 -4.18 -5.44
C CYS A 96 -0.67 -3.33 -5.73
N GLU A 97 -1.48 -3.74 -6.69
CA GLU A 97 -2.73 -3.05 -7.07
C GLU A 97 -3.72 -3.02 -5.90
N ALA A 98 -3.95 -4.16 -5.27
CA ALA A 98 -4.87 -4.24 -4.14
C ALA A 98 -4.35 -3.45 -2.93
N LEU A 99 -3.07 -3.58 -2.62
CA LEU A 99 -2.45 -2.83 -1.52
C LEU A 99 -2.56 -1.33 -1.74
N ALA A 100 -2.26 -0.84 -2.94
CA ALA A 100 -2.34 0.58 -3.26
C ALA A 100 -3.78 1.12 -3.10
N SER A 101 -4.77 0.37 -3.55
CA SER A 101 -6.18 0.75 -3.45
C SER A 101 -6.67 0.78 -1.99
N ILE A 102 -6.37 -0.26 -1.22
CA ILE A 102 -6.76 -0.34 0.19
C ILE A 102 -6.09 0.78 0.99
N LEU A 103 -4.80 0.97 0.80
CA LEU A 103 -4.04 2.01 1.50
C LEU A 103 -4.50 3.41 1.13
N PHE A 104 -4.87 3.65 -0.12
CA PHE A 104 -5.40 4.95 -0.53
C PHE A 104 -6.63 5.32 0.32
N THR A 105 -7.60 4.43 0.42
CA THR A 105 -8.82 4.67 1.20
C THR A 105 -8.50 4.90 2.69
N ARG A 106 -7.64 4.08 3.28
CA ARG A 106 -7.31 4.16 4.70
C ARG A 106 -6.53 5.42 5.05
N ILE A 107 -5.55 5.78 4.23
CA ILE A 107 -4.72 6.96 4.47
C ILE A 107 -5.53 8.23 4.24
N ALA A 108 -6.32 8.29 3.17
CA ALA A 108 -7.17 9.45 2.89
C ALA A 108 -8.09 9.80 4.06
N ALA A 109 -8.64 8.78 4.74
CA ALA A 109 -9.53 8.97 5.88
C ALA A 109 -8.85 9.57 7.12
N ARG A 110 -7.53 9.57 7.17
CA ARG A 110 -6.73 10.02 8.32
C ARG A 110 -6.01 11.35 8.09
N LEU A 111 -6.10 11.91 6.89
CA LEU A 111 -5.46 13.19 6.60
C LEU A 111 -6.29 14.35 7.17
N PRO A 112 -5.61 15.42 7.65
CA PRO A 112 -6.31 16.57 8.18
C PRO A 112 -6.99 17.38 7.07
N SER A 113 -7.93 18.22 7.49
CA SER A 113 -8.58 19.20 6.60
C SER A 113 -7.53 20.05 5.87
N GLY A 114 -7.75 20.29 4.59
CA GLY A 114 -6.83 21.07 3.76
C GLY A 114 -5.69 20.28 3.14
N VAL A 115 -5.51 19.02 3.52
CA VAL A 115 -4.51 18.11 2.91
C VAL A 115 -5.24 17.02 2.12
N ARG A 116 -4.93 16.93 0.84
CA ARG A 116 -5.54 15.94 -0.05
C ARG A 116 -4.54 14.88 -0.48
N LEU A 117 -4.97 13.63 -0.41
CA LEU A 117 -4.18 12.51 -0.93
C LEU A 117 -4.24 12.52 -2.46
N VAL A 118 -3.09 12.54 -3.10
CA VAL A 118 -2.96 12.53 -4.56
C VAL A 118 -2.74 11.12 -5.07
N ARG A 119 -1.85 10.37 -4.42
CA ARG A 119 -1.42 9.07 -4.91
C ARG A 119 -0.85 8.21 -3.77
N VAL A 120 -1.14 6.93 -3.83
CA VAL A 120 -0.42 5.90 -3.09
C VAL A 120 0.23 4.97 -4.10
N ARG A 121 1.54 4.79 -3.99
CA ARG A 121 2.35 3.90 -4.82
C ARG A 121 2.87 2.77 -3.95
N VAL A 122 2.63 1.53 -4.37
CA VAL A 122 3.18 0.34 -3.71
C VAL A 122 4.06 -0.41 -4.69
N ALA A 123 5.32 -0.57 -4.34
CA ALA A 123 6.32 -1.28 -5.12
C ALA A 123 6.77 -2.54 -4.37
N GLU A 124 6.76 -3.70 -5.03
CA GLU A 124 7.34 -4.92 -4.46
C GLU A 124 8.83 -5.07 -4.75
N ASP A 125 9.31 -4.37 -5.78
CA ASP A 125 10.73 -4.17 -6.08
C ASP A 125 10.87 -2.89 -6.94
N PRO A 126 12.10 -2.43 -7.25
CA PRO A 126 12.27 -1.20 -8.01
C PRO A 126 11.65 -1.22 -9.42
N THR A 127 11.35 -2.39 -9.97
CA THR A 127 10.85 -2.55 -11.34
C THR A 127 9.35 -2.77 -11.45
N LEU A 128 8.68 -3.05 -10.32
CA LEU A 128 7.24 -3.36 -10.35
C LEU A 128 6.51 -2.63 -9.24
N TYR A 129 5.61 -1.76 -9.63
CA TYR A 129 4.76 -1.01 -8.70
C TYR A 129 3.38 -0.74 -9.29
N ALA A 130 2.43 -0.49 -8.41
CA ALA A 130 1.10 -0.01 -8.75
C ALA A 130 0.83 1.32 -8.06
N GLU A 131 0.01 2.14 -8.67
CA GLU A 131 -0.42 3.44 -8.12
C GLU A 131 -1.94 3.51 -8.06
N CYS A 132 -2.45 4.07 -6.96
CA CYS A 132 -3.86 4.43 -6.83
C CYS A 132 -3.95 5.95 -6.67
N THR A 133 -4.76 6.61 -7.51
CA THR A 133 -4.93 8.06 -7.49
C THR A 133 -6.33 8.48 -7.05
N GLY A 134 -7.11 7.56 -6.54
CA GLY A 134 -8.44 7.78 -6.03
C GLY A 134 -9.42 6.70 -6.48
N ALA A 135 -10.68 6.86 -6.05
CA ALA A 135 -11.75 5.99 -6.51
C ALA A 135 -12.04 6.25 -7.99
N PRO A 136 -12.42 5.22 -8.75
CA PRO A 136 -12.82 5.40 -10.14
C PRO A 136 -14.07 6.25 -10.27
#